data_8c7d75121ef5d150098562cf4b7cdaef
#
_entry.id   8c7d75121ef5d150098562cf4b7cdaef
#
_cell.length_a   1.000
_cell.length_b   1.000
_cell.length_c   1.000
_cell.angle_alpha   90.00
_cell.angle_beta   90.00
_cell.angle_gamma   90.00
#
_symmetry.space_group_name_H-M   'P 1'
#
loop_
_entity.id
_entity.type
_entity.pdbx_description
1 polymer ?
#
loop_
_entity_poly.entity_id
_entity_poly.type
_entity_poly.pdbx_seq_one_letter_code
_entity_poly.pdbx_strand_id
1 'polypeptide(L)'
;GKALYFSHGFAITWSDRTGCVPPADVDVIMVAPKGSGTSLRTMFLEGRGVNSSYAIYQDVTGKAFDRTLALGIGIGSGYLFETTFQREAISDLTGERGSLMGAIQGLFQAQYEVLRENGHTPSEAFNETVEELTQSLMPLFAEKGMDWMYANCSTTAQRGALDWMTPFHDAIKTVM
;
A
#
# COMPACT_ATOMS: atom_id res chain seq x y z
N GLY A 1 -9.25 -28.09 -15.61
CA GLY A 1 -10.05 -27.01 -15.06
C GLY A 1 -9.42 -25.64 -15.30
N LYS A 2 -10.25 -24.61 -15.37
CA LYS A 2 -9.83 -23.21 -15.52
C LYS A 2 -9.78 -22.53 -14.16
N ALA A 3 -9.07 -21.40 -14.07
CA ALA A 3 -9.11 -20.52 -12.92
C ALA A 3 -9.48 -19.09 -13.37
N LEU A 4 -10.32 -18.42 -12.59
CA LEU A 4 -10.59 -17.01 -12.70
C LEU A 4 -9.69 -16.28 -11.71
N TYR A 5 -8.90 -15.34 -12.21
CA TYR A 5 -7.90 -14.63 -11.44
C TYR A 5 -8.30 -13.16 -11.18
N PHE A 6 -8.05 -12.72 -9.96
CA PHE A 6 -8.23 -11.33 -9.53
C PHE A 6 -6.94 -10.79 -8.94
N SER A 7 -6.71 -9.49 -9.11
CA SER A 7 -5.62 -8.75 -8.46
C SER A 7 -6.10 -7.83 -7.34
N HIS A 8 -7.40 -7.84 -7.03
CA HIS A 8 -8.05 -7.08 -5.98
C HIS A 8 -9.37 -7.75 -5.58
N GLY A 9 -9.69 -7.69 -4.29
CA GLY A 9 -10.85 -8.40 -3.76
C GLY A 9 -12.22 -7.76 -3.97
N PHE A 10 -12.28 -6.52 -4.51
CA PHE A 10 -13.50 -5.71 -4.60
C PHE A 10 -14.66 -6.41 -5.30
N ALA A 11 -14.43 -6.94 -6.50
CA ALA A 11 -15.49 -7.45 -7.36
C ALA A 11 -16.25 -8.61 -6.71
N ILE A 12 -15.57 -9.51 -6.03
CA ILE A 12 -16.16 -10.65 -5.32
C ILE A 12 -16.77 -10.24 -3.98
N THR A 13 -16.08 -9.35 -3.24
CA THR A 13 -16.54 -8.91 -1.91
C THR A 13 -17.90 -8.23 -1.96
N TRP A 14 -18.15 -7.44 -2.99
CA TRP A 14 -19.42 -6.75 -3.22
C TRP A 14 -20.14 -7.25 -4.49
N SER A 15 -20.19 -8.57 -4.64
CA SER A 15 -20.82 -9.21 -5.81
C SER A 15 -22.28 -8.83 -6.03
N ASP A 16 -23.00 -8.52 -4.96
CA ASP A 16 -24.37 -7.98 -5.00
C ASP A 16 -24.47 -6.64 -5.73
N ARG A 17 -23.43 -5.83 -5.72
CA ARG A 17 -23.35 -4.53 -6.38
C ARG A 17 -22.63 -4.60 -7.72
N THR A 18 -21.61 -5.38 -7.82
CA THR A 18 -20.79 -5.52 -9.04
C THR A 18 -21.41 -6.45 -10.08
N GLY A 19 -22.30 -7.34 -9.65
CA GLY A 19 -22.82 -8.41 -10.49
C GLY A 19 -21.78 -9.51 -10.80
N CYS A 20 -20.62 -9.48 -10.16
CA CYS A 20 -19.55 -10.44 -10.40
C CYS A 20 -19.82 -11.74 -9.63
N VAL A 21 -20.46 -12.69 -10.31
CA VAL A 21 -20.73 -14.03 -9.79
C VAL A 21 -19.88 -15.03 -10.58
N PRO A 22 -18.82 -15.60 -9.98
CA PRO A 22 -18.00 -16.58 -10.66
C PRO A 22 -18.77 -17.86 -11.01
N PRO A 23 -18.48 -18.51 -12.16
CA PRO A 23 -19.03 -19.83 -12.47
C PRO A 23 -18.65 -20.86 -11.41
N ALA A 24 -19.57 -21.78 -11.11
CA ALA A 24 -19.35 -22.81 -10.07
C ALA A 24 -18.33 -23.91 -10.46
N ASP A 25 -17.90 -23.94 -11.72
CA ASP A 25 -17.01 -24.97 -12.29
C ASP A 25 -15.56 -24.53 -12.51
N VAL A 26 -15.17 -23.37 -11.95
CA VAL A 26 -13.81 -22.83 -12.06
C VAL A 26 -13.22 -22.52 -10.68
N ASP A 27 -11.90 -22.59 -10.56
CA ASP A 27 -11.23 -22.02 -9.37
C ASP A 27 -11.33 -20.50 -9.40
N VAL A 28 -11.43 -19.87 -8.22
CA VAL A 28 -11.42 -18.41 -8.09
C VAL A 28 -10.32 -18.03 -7.13
N ILE A 29 -9.31 -17.35 -7.65
CA ILE A 29 -8.06 -17.06 -6.96
C ILE A 29 -7.69 -15.60 -7.06
N MET A 30 -6.89 -15.13 -6.13
CA MET A 30 -6.38 -13.76 -6.10
C MET A 30 -4.90 -13.74 -5.75
N VAL A 31 -4.15 -12.90 -6.44
CA VAL A 31 -2.82 -12.41 -6.02
C VAL A 31 -2.85 -10.90 -6.20
N ALA A 32 -2.75 -10.17 -5.09
CA ALA A 32 -2.87 -8.71 -5.05
C ALA A 32 -1.53 -8.06 -4.64
N PRO A 33 -0.71 -7.60 -5.60
CA PRO A 33 0.54 -6.90 -5.32
C PRO A 33 0.27 -5.59 -4.55
N LYS A 34 1.07 -5.34 -3.51
CA LYS A 34 0.98 -4.12 -2.68
C LYS A 34 1.88 -3.02 -3.26
N GLY A 35 1.47 -2.48 -4.39
CA GLY A 35 2.19 -1.43 -5.12
C GLY A 35 1.61 -1.21 -6.51
N SER A 36 2.02 -0.11 -7.16
CA SER A 36 1.59 0.19 -8.53
C SER A 36 2.09 -0.86 -9.53
N GLY A 37 1.36 -1.05 -10.62
CA GLY A 37 1.80 -1.93 -11.72
C GLY A 37 3.17 -1.54 -12.29
N THR A 38 3.47 -0.25 -12.33
CA THR A 38 4.79 0.27 -12.74
C THR A 38 5.87 -0.19 -11.77
N SER A 39 5.67 -0.04 -10.45
CA SER A 39 6.61 -0.51 -9.43
C SER A 39 6.81 -2.01 -9.47
N LEU A 40 5.72 -2.78 -9.63
CA LEU A 40 5.79 -4.23 -9.79
C LEU A 40 6.71 -4.62 -10.95
N ARG A 41 6.53 -3.99 -12.12
CA ARG A 41 7.35 -4.28 -13.30
C ARG A 41 8.80 -3.88 -13.13
N THR A 42 9.07 -2.70 -12.59
CA THR A 42 10.43 -2.20 -12.35
C THR A 42 11.18 -3.12 -11.39
N MET A 43 10.58 -3.45 -10.25
CA MET A 43 11.20 -4.32 -9.25
C MET A 43 11.40 -5.75 -9.76
N PHE A 44 10.48 -6.26 -10.60
CA PHE A 44 10.66 -7.54 -11.28
C PHE A 44 11.92 -7.56 -12.15
N LEU A 45 12.13 -6.52 -12.96
CA LEU A 45 13.30 -6.41 -13.83
C LEU A 45 14.61 -6.27 -13.06
N GLU A 46 14.56 -5.72 -11.85
CA GLU A 46 15.70 -5.57 -10.95
C GLU A 46 15.97 -6.83 -10.12
N GLY A 47 15.21 -7.91 -10.29
CA GLY A 47 15.33 -9.13 -9.49
C GLY A 47 14.85 -8.96 -8.04
N ARG A 48 14.09 -7.91 -7.77
CA ARG A 48 13.37 -7.66 -6.52
C ARG A 48 11.87 -7.90 -6.75
N GLY A 49 11.07 -7.90 -5.69
CA GLY A 49 9.63 -8.10 -5.84
C GLY A 49 8.81 -7.21 -4.92
N VAL A 50 7.62 -6.83 -5.39
CA VAL A 50 6.58 -6.23 -4.55
C VAL A 50 5.92 -7.33 -3.74
N ASN A 51 5.71 -7.11 -2.44
CA ASN A 51 4.96 -8.05 -1.61
C ASN A 51 3.51 -8.15 -2.10
N SER A 52 2.95 -9.36 -2.08
CA SER A 52 1.60 -9.59 -2.55
C SER A 52 0.80 -10.41 -1.54
N SER A 53 -0.45 -10.05 -1.34
CA SER A 53 -1.40 -10.93 -0.66
C SER A 53 -2.00 -11.93 -1.64
N TYR A 54 -2.39 -13.11 -1.13
CA TYR A 54 -3.11 -14.09 -1.93
C TYR A 54 -4.33 -14.62 -1.21
N ALA A 55 -5.34 -15.03 -1.98
CA ALA A 55 -6.54 -15.65 -1.44
C ALA A 55 -7.15 -16.63 -2.43
N ILE A 56 -7.84 -17.63 -1.88
CA ILE A 56 -8.65 -18.61 -2.63
C ILE A 56 -10.10 -18.39 -2.21
N TYR A 57 -10.93 -18.05 -3.16
CA TYR A 57 -12.38 -17.91 -2.93
C TYR A 57 -13.10 -19.23 -3.22
N GLN A 58 -12.69 -19.94 -4.28
CA GLN A 58 -13.29 -21.19 -4.73
C GLN A 58 -12.19 -22.13 -5.26
N ASP A 59 -12.21 -23.37 -4.79
CA ASP A 59 -11.32 -24.44 -5.26
C ASP A 59 -12.14 -25.65 -5.72
N VAL A 60 -12.39 -25.73 -7.02
CA VAL A 60 -13.14 -26.81 -7.64
C VAL A 60 -12.22 -27.96 -8.06
N THR A 61 -10.96 -27.63 -8.36
CA THR A 61 -10.01 -28.61 -8.90
C THR A 61 -9.12 -29.26 -7.87
N GLY A 62 -9.10 -28.75 -6.62
CA GLY A 62 -8.13 -29.10 -5.57
C GLY A 62 -6.72 -28.59 -5.87
N LYS A 63 -6.57 -27.63 -6.80
CA LYS A 63 -5.28 -27.06 -7.25
C LYS A 63 -5.25 -25.53 -7.18
N ALA A 64 -6.24 -24.91 -6.59
CA ALA A 64 -6.31 -23.45 -6.53
C ALA A 64 -5.12 -22.87 -5.77
N PHE A 65 -4.69 -23.49 -4.68
CA PHE A 65 -3.53 -23.06 -3.91
C PHE A 65 -2.24 -23.07 -4.74
N ASP A 66 -1.93 -24.18 -5.39
CA ASP A 66 -0.71 -24.30 -6.20
C ASP A 66 -0.70 -23.29 -7.37
N ARG A 67 -1.84 -23.08 -8.00
CA ARG A 67 -2.02 -22.08 -9.06
C ARG A 67 -1.79 -20.66 -8.55
N THR A 68 -2.32 -20.36 -7.39
CA THR A 68 -2.19 -19.03 -6.77
C THR A 68 -0.73 -18.74 -6.44
N LEU A 69 -0.02 -19.68 -5.82
CA LEU A 69 1.40 -19.53 -5.53
C LEU A 69 2.23 -19.44 -6.81
N ALA A 70 1.94 -20.28 -7.82
CA ALA A 70 2.64 -20.21 -9.10
C ALA A 70 2.48 -18.85 -9.79
N LEU A 71 1.29 -18.25 -9.73
CA LEU A 71 1.06 -16.90 -10.24
C LEU A 71 1.84 -15.85 -9.43
N GLY A 72 1.79 -15.90 -8.10
CA GLY A 72 2.53 -15.01 -7.24
C GLY A 72 4.03 -15.04 -7.50
N ILE A 73 4.60 -16.22 -7.66
CA ILE A 73 6.02 -16.43 -8.04
C ILE A 73 6.26 -15.90 -9.46
N GLY A 74 5.36 -16.20 -10.38
CA GLY A 74 5.50 -15.82 -11.79
C GLY A 74 5.50 -14.32 -12.05
N ILE A 75 4.76 -13.55 -11.24
CA ILE A 75 4.79 -12.08 -11.29
C ILE A 75 5.96 -11.47 -10.49
N GLY A 76 6.76 -12.30 -9.83
CA GLY A 76 7.94 -11.87 -9.08
C GLY A 76 7.61 -11.25 -7.72
N SER A 77 6.59 -11.77 -7.01
CA SER A 77 6.30 -11.29 -5.64
C SER A 77 7.48 -11.49 -4.72
N GLY A 78 7.87 -10.46 -3.97
CA GLY A 78 8.96 -10.53 -3.01
C GLY A 78 8.61 -11.35 -1.76
N TYR A 79 7.35 -11.27 -1.35
CA TYR A 79 6.77 -12.05 -0.26
C TYR A 79 5.28 -12.29 -0.54
N LEU A 80 4.82 -13.50 -0.27
CA LEU A 80 3.41 -13.89 -0.41
C LEU A 80 2.80 -14.14 0.97
N PHE A 81 1.68 -13.48 1.28
CA PHE A 81 0.95 -13.69 2.53
C PHE A 81 -0.54 -13.94 2.30
N GLU A 82 -1.09 -14.82 3.10
CA GLU A 82 -2.50 -15.21 2.98
C GLU A 82 -3.44 -14.12 3.49
N THR A 83 -4.58 -13.98 2.80
CA THR A 83 -5.68 -13.10 3.17
C THR A 83 -7.03 -13.68 2.70
N THR A 84 -8.08 -12.89 2.70
CA THR A 84 -9.36 -13.18 2.06
C THR A 84 -9.71 -12.05 1.09
N PHE A 85 -10.59 -12.32 0.11
CA PHE A 85 -11.07 -11.28 -0.81
C PHE A 85 -11.61 -10.05 -0.06
N GLN A 86 -12.39 -10.27 1.00
CA GLN A 86 -12.95 -9.19 1.79
C GLN A 86 -11.88 -8.38 2.56
N ARG A 87 -10.96 -9.06 3.23
CA ARG A 87 -9.90 -8.37 3.97
C ARG A 87 -8.99 -7.58 3.05
N GLU A 88 -8.64 -8.17 1.92
CA GLU A 88 -7.83 -7.49 0.92
C GLU A 88 -8.53 -6.24 0.39
N ALA A 89 -9.80 -6.34 0.00
CA ALA A 89 -10.57 -5.21 -0.51
C ALA A 89 -10.67 -4.06 0.52
N ILE A 90 -10.92 -4.38 1.78
CA ILE A 90 -11.01 -3.38 2.85
C ILE A 90 -9.65 -2.74 3.12
N SER A 91 -8.59 -3.53 3.29
CA SER A 91 -7.26 -3.01 3.60
C SER A 91 -6.66 -2.20 2.45
N ASP A 92 -6.87 -2.65 1.21
CA ASP A 92 -6.38 -1.96 0.02
C ASP A 92 -7.09 -0.60 -0.16
N LEU A 93 -8.42 -0.56 -0.09
CA LEU A 93 -9.17 0.69 -0.20
C LEU A 93 -8.83 1.67 0.94
N THR A 94 -8.66 1.18 2.16
CA THR A 94 -8.23 2.02 3.29
C THR A 94 -6.82 2.57 3.07
N GLY A 95 -5.90 1.72 2.64
CA GLY A 95 -4.52 2.11 2.35
C GLY A 95 -4.40 3.03 1.15
N GLU A 96 -4.94 2.63 0.01
CA GLU A 96 -4.82 3.39 -1.23
C GLU A 96 -5.50 4.76 -1.14
N ARG A 97 -6.78 4.79 -0.77
CA ARG A 97 -7.57 6.02 -0.74
C ARG A 97 -7.27 6.88 0.49
N GLY A 98 -7.23 6.26 1.67
CA GLY A 98 -7.09 6.97 2.93
C GLY A 98 -5.64 7.42 3.18
N SER A 99 -4.70 6.48 3.20
CA SER A 99 -3.30 6.77 3.56
C SER A 99 -2.50 7.32 2.40
N LEU A 100 -2.41 6.57 1.29
CA LEU A 100 -1.43 6.86 0.23
C LEU A 100 -1.86 8.06 -0.63
N MET A 101 -3.12 8.12 -1.04
CA MET A 101 -3.61 9.20 -1.88
C MET A 101 -4.26 10.34 -1.08
N GLY A 102 -4.83 10.06 0.08
CA GLY A 102 -5.45 11.07 0.92
C GLY A 102 -4.48 11.73 1.91
N ALA A 103 -4.06 10.99 2.93
CA ALA A 103 -3.31 11.55 4.05
C ALA A 103 -1.91 12.07 3.64
N ILE A 104 -1.14 11.31 2.86
CA ILE A 104 0.21 11.73 2.46
C ILE A 104 0.16 12.94 1.54
N GLN A 105 -0.74 12.96 0.55
CA GLN A 105 -0.86 14.14 -0.33
C GLN A 105 -1.40 15.35 0.41
N GLY A 106 -2.36 15.16 1.32
CA GLY A 106 -2.86 16.24 2.17
C GLY A 106 -1.79 16.83 3.09
N LEU A 107 -0.91 15.97 3.65
CA LEU A 107 0.24 16.41 4.43
C LEU A 107 1.21 17.26 3.58
N PHE A 108 1.57 16.77 2.39
CA PHE A 108 2.48 17.50 1.49
C PHE A 108 1.91 18.85 1.09
N GLN A 109 0.63 18.89 0.73
CA GLN A 109 -0.02 20.15 0.34
C GLN A 109 -0.06 21.15 1.51
N ALA A 110 -0.47 20.72 2.68
CA ALA A 110 -0.56 21.60 3.86
C ALA A 110 0.81 22.18 4.25
N GLN A 111 1.86 21.36 4.31
CA GLN A 111 3.20 21.82 4.64
C GLN A 111 3.73 22.75 3.55
N TYR A 112 3.56 22.42 2.28
CA TYR A 112 3.97 23.26 1.17
C TYR A 112 3.31 24.64 1.22
N GLU A 113 1.99 24.69 1.44
CA GLU A 113 1.24 25.95 1.55
C GLU A 113 1.74 26.81 2.71
N VAL A 114 1.92 26.22 3.89
CA VAL A 114 2.45 26.93 5.07
C VAL A 114 3.83 27.53 4.80
N LEU A 115 4.73 26.79 4.17
CA LEU A 115 6.06 27.30 3.79
C LEU A 115 5.96 28.44 2.77
N ARG A 116 5.11 28.31 1.75
CA ARG A 116 4.86 29.36 0.76
C ARG A 116 4.31 30.63 1.39
N GLU A 117 3.37 30.51 2.32
CA GLU A 117 2.79 31.64 3.08
C GLU A 117 3.83 32.34 3.96
N ASN A 118 4.83 31.61 4.43
CA ASN A 118 5.96 32.15 5.18
C ASN A 118 7.15 32.63 4.33
N GLY A 119 6.95 32.80 3.01
CA GLY A 119 7.88 33.44 2.12
C GLY A 119 8.94 32.55 1.46
N HIS A 120 8.89 31.23 1.70
CA HIS A 120 9.78 30.28 1.00
C HIS A 120 9.50 30.27 -0.49
N THR A 121 10.54 30.09 -1.31
CA THR A 121 10.37 29.91 -2.75
C THR A 121 9.68 28.55 -3.07
N PRO A 122 9.10 28.36 -4.25
CA PRO A 122 8.53 27.06 -4.63
C PRO A 122 9.52 25.91 -4.52
N SER A 123 10.77 26.13 -4.88
CA SER A 123 11.81 25.12 -4.80
C SER A 123 12.17 24.75 -3.37
N GLU A 124 12.33 25.73 -2.48
CA GLU A 124 12.57 25.48 -1.06
C GLU A 124 11.41 24.68 -0.45
N ALA A 125 10.18 25.16 -0.62
CA ALA A 125 9.00 24.49 -0.09
C ALA A 125 8.86 23.05 -0.59
N PHE A 126 9.13 22.79 -1.86
CA PHE A 126 9.07 21.45 -2.44
C PHE A 126 10.16 20.51 -1.88
N ASN A 127 11.40 21.00 -1.78
CA ASN A 127 12.50 20.19 -1.26
C ASN A 127 12.30 19.82 0.23
N GLU A 128 11.89 20.78 1.05
CA GLU A 128 11.62 20.56 2.50
C GLU A 128 10.38 19.72 2.76
N THR A 129 9.47 19.59 1.80
CA THR A 129 8.20 18.88 1.97
C THR A 129 8.25 17.48 1.34
N VAL A 130 8.54 17.42 0.05
CA VAL A 130 8.41 16.18 -0.74
C VAL A 130 9.73 15.44 -0.84
N GLU A 131 10.78 16.14 -1.30
CA GLU A 131 12.06 15.50 -1.62
C GLU A 131 12.74 14.93 -0.37
N GLU A 132 12.81 15.66 0.71
CA GLU A 132 13.44 15.19 1.95
C GLU A 132 12.74 13.93 2.48
N LEU A 133 11.42 13.92 2.49
CA LEU A 133 10.66 12.74 2.93
C LEU A 133 10.86 11.55 2.01
N THR A 134 10.71 11.74 0.69
CA THR A 134 10.67 10.63 -0.27
C THR A 134 12.05 10.09 -0.64
N GLN A 135 13.06 10.95 -0.71
CA GLN A 135 14.43 10.54 -1.07
C GLN A 135 15.22 10.00 0.14
N SER A 136 15.01 10.55 1.33
CA SER A 136 15.79 10.22 2.50
C SER A 136 15.03 9.40 3.53
N LEU A 137 13.91 9.90 4.03
CA LEU A 137 13.27 9.30 5.21
C LEU A 137 12.46 8.04 4.89
N MET A 138 11.67 8.03 3.82
CA MET A 138 10.83 6.88 3.47
C MET A 138 11.63 5.60 3.18
N PRO A 139 12.77 5.63 2.46
CA PRO A 139 13.64 4.47 2.33
C PRO A 139 14.16 3.93 3.67
N LEU A 140 14.53 4.82 4.60
CA LEU A 140 14.98 4.43 5.93
C LEU A 140 13.85 3.86 6.78
N PHE A 141 12.63 4.40 6.71
CA PHE A 141 11.47 3.78 7.35
C PHE A 141 11.23 2.37 6.83
N ALA A 142 11.34 2.16 5.53
CA ALA A 142 11.16 0.84 4.92
C ALA A 142 12.25 -0.16 5.33
N GLU A 143 13.49 0.29 5.46
CA GLU A 143 14.64 -0.57 5.79
C GLU A 143 14.81 -0.82 7.28
N LYS A 144 14.69 0.22 8.10
CA LYS A 144 15.05 0.21 9.53
C LYS A 144 13.84 0.27 10.48
N GLY A 145 12.69 0.74 10.02
CA GLY A 145 11.50 0.94 10.83
C GLY A 145 11.42 2.30 11.52
N MET A 146 10.24 2.62 12.03
CA MET A 146 9.93 3.91 12.64
C MET A 146 10.70 4.15 13.95
N ASP A 147 10.84 3.13 14.80
CA ASP A 147 11.56 3.22 16.07
C ASP A 147 13.04 3.56 15.85
N TRP A 148 13.65 2.97 14.84
CA TRP A 148 15.02 3.28 14.48
C TRP A 148 15.14 4.73 14.00
N MET A 149 14.24 5.20 13.16
CA MET A 149 14.21 6.60 12.69
C MET A 149 14.10 7.56 13.86
N TYR A 150 13.16 7.32 14.79
CA TYR A 150 13.02 8.13 15.99
C TYR A 150 14.33 8.21 16.80
N ALA A 151 14.95 7.06 17.06
CA ALA A 151 16.18 6.98 17.87
C ALA A 151 17.40 7.64 17.20
N ASN A 152 17.41 7.77 15.87
CA ASN A 152 18.54 8.27 15.09
C ASN A 152 18.32 9.68 14.50
N CYS A 153 17.21 10.31 14.80
CA CYS A 153 16.96 11.72 14.44
C CYS A 153 17.51 12.70 15.48
N SER A 154 17.53 13.97 15.11
CA SER A 154 17.89 15.06 16.05
C SER A 154 16.92 15.12 17.23
N THR A 155 17.38 15.66 18.35
CA THR A 155 16.53 15.88 19.54
C THR A 155 15.31 16.73 19.22
N THR A 156 15.43 17.71 18.32
CA THR A 156 14.32 18.52 17.84
C THR A 156 13.28 17.69 17.11
N ALA A 157 13.69 16.81 16.21
CA ALA A 157 12.79 15.92 15.49
C ALA A 157 12.11 14.90 16.43
N GLN A 158 12.85 14.33 17.38
CA GLN A 158 12.29 13.45 18.41
C GLN A 158 11.22 14.19 19.24
N ARG A 159 11.47 15.43 19.63
CA ARG A 159 10.49 16.27 20.34
C ARG A 159 9.26 16.54 19.48
N GLY A 160 9.46 16.84 18.19
CA GLY A 160 8.37 17.04 17.25
C GLY A 160 7.47 15.79 17.13
N ALA A 161 8.06 14.60 17.09
CA ALA A 161 7.30 13.34 17.08
C ALA A 161 6.41 13.21 18.34
N LEU A 162 6.94 13.50 19.52
CA LEU A 162 6.19 13.45 20.78
C LEU A 162 5.06 14.48 20.84
N ASP A 163 5.27 15.67 20.32
CA ASP A 163 4.31 16.75 20.38
C ASP A 163 3.19 16.62 19.34
N TRP A 164 3.49 16.10 18.14
CA TRP A 164 2.60 16.20 16.98
C TRP A 164 2.06 14.88 16.45
N MET A 165 2.68 13.74 16.77
CA MET A 165 2.20 12.45 16.27
C MET A 165 0.75 12.17 16.67
N THR A 166 0.39 12.41 17.94
CA THR A 166 -0.96 12.16 18.45
C THR A 166 -2.02 13.05 17.79
N PRO A 167 -1.86 14.39 17.71
CA PRO A 167 -2.81 15.23 16.98
C PRO A 167 -3.03 14.81 15.52
N PHE A 168 -1.97 14.46 14.79
CA PHE A 168 -2.10 13.97 13.42
C PHE A 168 -2.80 12.60 13.35
N HIS A 169 -2.42 11.67 14.24
CA HIS A 169 -3.10 10.36 14.33
C HIS A 169 -4.60 10.52 14.53
N ASP A 170 -5.03 11.33 15.49
CA ASP A 170 -6.44 11.49 15.83
C ASP A 170 -7.23 12.17 14.69
N ALA A 171 -6.64 13.16 14.04
CA ALA A 171 -7.24 13.81 12.88
C ALA A 171 -7.43 12.81 11.72
N ILE A 172 -6.39 12.05 11.38
CA ILE A 172 -6.44 11.07 10.29
C ILE A 172 -7.41 9.95 10.60
N LYS A 173 -7.39 9.40 11.82
CA LYS A 173 -8.29 8.33 12.25
C LYS A 173 -9.77 8.70 12.15
N THR A 174 -10.10 9.97 12.35
CA THR A 174 -11.47 10.48 12.26
C THR A 174 -12.03 10.42 10.82
N VAL A 175 -11.19 10.54 9.81
CA VAL A 175 -11.60 10.54 8.39
C VAL A 175 -11.43 9.18 7.70
N MET A 176 -10.77 8.21 8.33
CA MET A 176 -10.65 6.83 7.85
C MET A 176 -11.83 5.96 8.25
#